data_2f9d118a58c5376d6e348eb9c914f342
#
_entry.id   2f9d118a58c5376d6e348eb9c914f342
#
_cell.length_a   1.000
_cell.length_b   1.000
_cell.length_c   1.000
_cell.angle_alpha   90.00
_cell.angle_beta   90.00
_cell.angle_gamma   90.00
#
_symmetry.space_group_name_H-M   'P 1'
#
loop_
_entity.id
_entity.type
_entity.pdbx_description
1 polymer ?
#
loop_
_entity_poly.entity_id
_entity_poly.type
_entity_poly.pdbx_seq_one_letter_code
_entity_poly.pdbx_strand_id
1 'polypeptide(L)'
;MEEKIPHMVDWWRKAQSLLLLSNLNKSMIRELVYKSKLQLRKGVKDFITELLRSHTPILIFSAGLGDVIKVFLEKEIPEFDRNHQSSHIVSNFIKYDTEGNPVSFTDKLIHSFNKNEHEIHDTSYYQSILNRPNVILLGDSLGDVGMIGGMQNLKQTLKIGYLNRSTPTKLEVYQNIFDIVICDDSTFDIPNFILKAI
;
A
#
# COMPACT_ATOMS: atom_id res chain seq x y z
N MET A 1 -22.58 -3.41 3.36
CA MET A 1 -21.18 -3.39 2.84
C MET A 1 -21.03 -4.29 1.63
N GLU A 2 -21.55 -5.49 1.67
CA GLU A 2 -21.50 -6.48 0.56
C GLU A 2 -22.13 -6.00 -0.74
N GLU A 3 -23.24 -5.26 -0.70
CA GLU A 3 -23.89 -4.69 -1.89
C GLU A 3 -23.04 -3.69 -2.69
N LYS A 4 -22.04 -3.07 -2.08
CA LYS A 4 -21.15 -2.08 -2.76
C LYS A 4 -19.99 -2.72 -3.50
N ILE A 5 -19.63 -3.97 -3.17
CA ILE A 5 -18.45 -4.63 -3.75
C ILE A 5 -18.61 -4.85 -5.26
N PRO A 6 -19.73 -5.36 -5.80
CA PRO A 6 -19.89 -5.56 -7.25
C PRO A 6 -19.72 -4.25 -8.04
N HIS A 7 -20.36 -3.16 -7.59
CA HIS A 7 -20.26 -1.85 -8.25
C HIS A 7 -18.84 -1.30 -8.24
N MET A 8 -18.09 -1.52 -7.16
CA MET A 8 -16.69 -1.12 -7.06
C MET A 8 -15.79 -1.95 -7.98
N VAL A 9 -16.02 -3.26 -8.06
CA VAL A 9 -15.31 -4.16 -8.99
C VAL A 9 -15.56 -3.74 -10.43
N ASP A 10 -16.81 -3.46 -10.81
CA ASP A 10 -17.17 -3.00 -12.15
C ASP A 10 -16.53 -1.65 -12.48
N TRP A 11 -16.50 -0.74 -11.52
CA TRP A 11 -15.83 0.56 -11.69
C TRP A 11 -14.33 0.39 -11.94
N TRP A 12 -13.66 -0.44 -11.15
CA TRP A 12 -12.23 -0.72 -11.32
C TRP A 12 -11.93 -1.38 -12.67
N ARG A 13 -12.73 -2.37 -13.10
CA ARG A 13 -12.58 -3.03 -14.42
C ARG A 13 -12.73 -2.04 -15.56
N LYS A 14 -13.71 -1.14 -15.49
CA LYS A 14 -13.89 -0.07 -16.47
C LYS A 14 -12.69 0.88 -16.48
N ALA A 15 -12.21 1.29 -15.31
CA ALA A 15 -11.02 2.15 -15.21
C ALA A 15 -9.77 1.47 -15.80
N GLN A 16 -9.55 0.18 -15.53
CA GLN A 16 -8.46 -0.59 -16.10
C GLN A 16 -8.58 -0.67 -17.64
N SER A 17 -9.78 -0.92 -18.17
CA SER A 17 -10.02 -0.94 -19.62
C SER A 17 -9.68 0.40 -20.29
N LEU A 18 -10.06 1.52 -19.66
CA LEU A 18 -9.74 2.86 -20.17
C LEU A 18 -8.23 3.13 -20.13
N LEU A 19 -7.53 2.68 -19.09
CA LEU A 19 -6.07 2.80 -19.00
C LEU A 19 -5.37 2.01 -20.10
N LEU A 20 -5.82 0.80 -20.41
CA LEU A 20 -5.28 0.02 -21.52
C LEU A 20 -5.51 0.70 -22.88
N LEU A 21 -6.72 1.25 -23.12
CA LEU A 21 -7.06 1.98 -24.33
C LEU A 21 -6.28 3.29 -24.49
N SER A 22 -5.78 3.87 -23.40
CA SER A 22 -4.98 5.11 -23.46
C SER A 22 -3.55 4.89 -23.95
N ASN A 23 -3.14 3.64 -24.22
CA ASN A 23 -1.78 3.26 -24.61
C ASN A 23 -0.69 3.81 -23.68
N LEU A 24 -1.00 3.92 -22.38
CA LEU A 24 -0.07 4.39 -21.38
C LEU A 24 1.06 3.37 -21.16
N ASN A 25 2.13 3.50 -21.94
CA ASN A 25 3.24 2.58 -21.89
C ASN A 25 4.13 2.79 -20.65
N LYS A 26 5.02 1.85 -20.38
CA LYS A 26 5.88 1.83 -19.21
C LYS A 26 6.77 3.08 -19.08
N SER A 27 7.30 3.59 -20.20
CA SER A 27 8.14 4.78 -20.21
C SER A 27 7.34 6.06 -19.91
N MET A 28 6.12 6.16 -20.43
CA MET A 28 5.22 7.28 -20.15
C MET A 28 4.82 7.35 -18.68
N ILE A 29 4.51 6.22 -18.05
CA ILE A 29 4.22 6.19 -16.60
C ILE A 29 5.41 6.74 -15.82
N ARG A 30 6.63 6.28 -16.14
CA ARG A 30 7.85 6.78 -15.51
C ARG A 30 8.01 8.29 -15.67
N GLU A 31 7.85 8.79 -16.88
CA GLU A 31 7.95 10.21 -17.20
C GLU A 31 6.91 11.04 -16.43
N LEU A 32 5.65 10.60 -16.43
CA LEU A 32 4.55 11.27 -15.72
C LEU A 32 4.80 11.32 -14.21
N VAL A 33 5.27 10.23 -13.60
CA VAL A 33 5.61 10.20 -12.18
C VAL A 33 6.77 11.16 -11.87
N TYR A 34 7.80 11.19 -12.71
CA TYR A 34 8.94 12.10 -12.50
C TYR A 34 8.57 13.58 -12.63
N LYS A 35 7.63 13.91 -13.54
CA LYS A 35 7.11 15.28 -13.74
C LYS A 35 5.99 15.64 -12.75
N SER A 36 5.44 14.68 -12.03
CA SER A 36 4.34 14.92 -11.11
C SER A 36 4.77 15.72 -9.88
N LYS A 37 3.78 16.35 -9.23
CA LYS A 37 3.94 17.01 -7.93
C LYS A 37 3.62 16.07 -6.76
N LEU A 38 3.63 14.76 -6.99
CA LEU A 38 3.45 13.79 -5.91
C LEU A 38 4.57 13.93 -4.89
N GLN A 39 4.21 13.88 -3.62
CA GLN A 39 5.14 13.98 -2.50
C GLN A 39 4.78 12.97 -1.43
N LEU A 40 5.80 12.42 -0.78
CA LEU A 40 5.60 11.67 0.47
C LEU A 40 5.18 12.61 1.59
N ARG A 41 4.39 12.14 2.53
CA ARG A 41 4.21 12.86 3.80
C ARG A 41 5.57 13.05 4.46
N LYS A 42 5.71 14.17 5.15
CA LYS A 42 6.93 14.45 5.93
C LYS A 42 7.23 13.30 6.88
N GLY A 43 8.45 12.79 6.87
CA GLY A 43 8.93 11.70 7.72
C GLY A 43 8.70 10.29 7.20
N VAL A 44 7.96 10.08 6.08
CA VAL A 44 7.78 8.75 5.46
C VAL A 44 9.09 8.20 4.94
N LYS A 45 9.91 9.04 4.31
CA LYS A 45 11.21 8.62 3.79
C LYS A 45 12.10 8.07 4.91
N ASP A 46 12.20 8.79 6.02
CA ASP A 46 12.99 8.37 7.18
C ASP A 46 12.48 7.06 7.76
N PHE A 47 11.14 6.93 7.89
CA PHE A 47 10.48 5.73 8.40
C PHE A 47 10.81 4.49 7.54
N ILE A 48 10.62 4.59 6.22
CA ILE A 48 10.89 3.47 5.30
C ILE A 48 12.39 3.15 5.26
N THR A 49 13.25 4.17 5.20
CA THR A 49 14.71 3.96 5.18
C THR A 49 15.19 3.23 6.44
N GLU A 50 14.67 3.56 7.61
CA GLU A 50 15.02 2.87 8.86
C GLU A 50 14.56 1.41 8.87
N LEU A 51 13.34 1.13 8.39
CA LEU A 51 12.84 -0.24 8.26
C LEU A 51 13.69 -1.08 7.30
N LEU A 52 14.08 -0.50 6.16
CA LEU A 52 14.96 -1.17 5.20
C LEU A 52 16.35 -1.45 5.79
N ARG A 53 16.91 -0.50 6.55
CA ARG A 53 18.20 -0.62 7.21
C ARG A 53 18.19 -1.70 8.30
N SER A 54 17.10 -1.82 9.02
CA SER A 54 16.91 -2.86 10.07
C SER A 54 16.42 -4.19 9.51
N HIS A 55 16.30 -4.35 8.18
CA HIS A 55 15.74 -5.53 7.52
C HIS A 55 14.33 -5.89 8.04
N THR A 56 13.57 -4.90 8.46
CA THR A 56 12.18 -5.09 8.85
C THR A 56 11.31 -5.16 7.60
N PRO A 57 10.52 -6.24 7.40
CA PRO A 57 9.71 -6.41 6.22
C PRO A 57 8.63 -5.31 6.09
N ILE A 58 8.49 -4.78 4.87
CA ILE A 58 7.51 -3.75 4.52
C ILE A 58 6.57 -4.30 3.47
N LEU A 59 5.28 -4.29 3.76
CA LEU A 59 4.23 -4.58 2.78
C LEU A 59 3.47 -3.30 2.45
N ILE A 60 3.49 -2.90 1.19
CA ILE A 60 2.66 -1.82 0.67
C ILE A 60 1.46 -2.45 -0.03
N PHE A 61 0.29 -2.23 0.53
CA PHE A 61 -0.96 -2.79 0.02
C PHE A 61 -1.87 -1.67 -0.49
N SER A 62 -2.07 -1.61 -1.80
CA SER A 62 -2.82 -0.53 -2.43
C SER A 62 -3.79 -1.03 -3.50
N ALA A 63 -4.99 -0.45 -3.54
CA ALA A 63 -5.93 -0.64 -4.65
C ALA A 63 -5.60 0.22 -5.89
N GLY A 64 -4.58 1.06 -5.81
CA GLY A 64 -4.16 1.94 -6.90
C GLY A 64 -3.43 1.24 -8.04
N LEU A 65 -2.76 2.03 -8.89
CA LEU A 65 -1.92 1.53 -9.97
C LEU A 65 -0.51 1.24 -9.44
N GLY A 66 -0.15 -0.04 -9.42
CA GLY A 66 1.10 -0.53 -8.84
C GLY A 66 2.35 0.04 -9.53
N ASP A 67 2.29 0.23 -10.85
CA ASP A 67 3.37 0.82 -11.63
C ASP A 67 3.71 2.24 -11.18
N VAL A 68 2.69 3.05 -10.90
CA VAL A 68 2.88 4.43 -10.38
C VAL A 68 3.50 4.39 -8.99
N ILE A 69 2.99 3.53 -8.11
CA ILE A 69 3.49 3.39 -6.74
C ILE A 69 4.95 2.96 -6.76
N LYS A 70 5.29 1.94 -7.57
CA LYS A 70 6.65 1.43 -7.69
C LYS A 70 7.61 2.52 -8.18
N VAL A 71 7.31 3.17 -9.29
CA VAL A 71 8.17 4.22 -9.87
C VAL A 71 8.31 5.41 -8.91
N PHE A 72 7.25 5.77 -8.19
CA PHE A 72 7.31 6.86 -7.22
C PHE A 72 8.21 6.51 -6.02
N LEU A 73 8.11 5.30 -5.49
CA LEU A 73 8.97 4.85 -4.40
C LEU A 73 10.43 4.73 -4.84
N GLU A 74 10.71 4.21 -6.02
CA GLU A 74 12.07 4.17 -6.60
C GLU A 74 12.68 5.56 -6.73
N LYS A 75 11.86 6.56 -7.12
CA LYS A 75 12.29 7.95 -7.22
C LYS A 75 12.60 8.57 -5.86
N GLU A 76 11.73 8.42 -4.89
CA GLU A 76 11.83 9.08 -3.59
C GLU A 76 12.73 8.34 -2.59
N ILE A 77 12.81 7.01 -2.71
CA ILE A 77 13.55 6.11 -1.80
C ILE A 77 14.29 5.06 -2.67
N PRO A 78 15.45 5.41 -3.25
CA PRO A 78 16.17 4.52 -4.17
C PRO A 78 16.58 3.17 -3.56
N GLU A 79 16.67 3.09 -2.23
CA GLU A 79 16.97 1.86 -1.50
C GLU A 79 15.79 0.87 -1.52
N PHE A 80 14.56 1.33 -1.77
CA PHE A 80 13.37 0.51 -1.77
C PHE A 80 13.43 -0.59 -2.84
N ASP A 81 13.88 -0.28 -4.04
CA ASP A 81 14.00 -1.24 -5.14
C ASP A 81 15.15 -2.25 -4.93
N ARG A 82 16.18 -1.90 -4.17
CA ARG A 82 17.34 -2.76 -3.92
C ARG A 82 17.08 -3.86 -2.88
N ASN A 83 16.05 -3.74 -2.08
CA ASN A 83 15.73 -4.63 -0.96
C ASN A 83 14.49 -5.50 -1.22
N HIS A 84 14.46 -6.20 -2.37
CA HIS A 84 13.33 -7.06 -2.76
C HIS A 84 12.94 -8.14 -1.74
N GLN A 85 13.84 -8.53 -0.84
CA GLN A 85 13.55 -9.52 0.20
C GLN A 85 12.80 -8.92 1.39
N SER A 86 12.99 -7.63 1.65
CA SER A 86 12.39 -6.93 2.80
C SER A 86 11.25 -5.99 2.42
N SER A 87 10.94 -5.82 1.13
CA SER A 87 9.86 -4.94 0.67
C SER A 87 9.04 -5.59 -0.42
N HIS A 88 7.72 -5.46 -0.32
CA HIS A 88 6.78 -5.99 -1.31
C HIS A 88 5.63 -5.03 -1.56
N ILE A 89 5.15 -4.98 -2.80
CA ILE A 89 4.01 -4.16 -3.20
C ILE A 89 2.92 -5.09 -3.75
N VAL A 90 1.77 -5.09 -3.09
CA VAL A 90 0.54 -5.70 -3.60
C VAL A 90 -0.37 -4.60 -4.13
N SER A 91 -0.60 -4.61 -5.43
CA SER A 91 -1.41 -3.59 -6.10
C SER A 91 -1.85 -4.08 -7.49
N ASN A 92 -2.61 -3.24 -8.22
CA ASN A 92 -3.00 -3.53 -9.59
C ASN A 92 -1.87 -3.12 -10.55
N PHE A 93 -1.14 -4.09 -11.09
CA PHE A 93 -0.05 -3.86 -12.03
C PHE A 93 -0.48 -4.09 -13.47
N ILE A 94 0.08 -3.31 -14.39
CA ILE A 94 -0.06 -3.51 -15.84
C ILE A 94 0.94 -4.59 -16.28
N LYS A 95 0.46 -5.51 -17.13
CA LYS A 95 1.31 -6.43 -17.90
C LYS A 95 1.65 -5.76 -19.23
N TYR A 96 2.91 -5.77 -19.59
CA TYR A 96 3.41 -5.14 -20.81
C TYR A 96 3.93 -6.18 -21.79
N ASP A 97 3.86 -5.85 -23.09
CA ASP A 97 4.56 -6.59 -24.13
C ASP A 97 6.07 -6.30 -24.12
N THR A 98 6.81 -6.88 -25.05
CA THR A 98 8.26 -6.71 -25.21
C THR A 98 8.67 -5.29 -25.59
N GLU A 99 7.75 -4.51 -26.13
CA GLU A 99 7.97 -3.11 -26.53
C GLU A 99 7.59 -2.13 -25.41
N GLY A 100 7.01 -2.64 -24.31
CA GLY A 100 6.57 -1.84 -23.15
C GLY A 100 5.17 -1.26 -23.30
N ASN A 101 4.36 -1.76 -24.25
CA ASN A 101 2.97 -1.36 -24.39
C ASN A 101 2.07 -2.14 -23.42
N PRO A 102 1.02 -1.52 -22.89
CA PRO A 102 0.11 -2.19 -21.97
C PRO A 102 -0.75 -3.22 -22.70
N VAL A 103 -0.80 -4.46 -22.20
CA VAL A 103 -1.61 -5.55 -22.79
C VAL A 103 -2.75 -6.00 -21.89
N SER A 104 -2.53 -6.03 -20.59
CA SER A 104 -3.55 -6.42 -19.58
C SER A 104 -3.15 -5.94 -18.20
N PHE A 105 -4.01 -6.17 -17.22
CA PHE A 105 -3.65 -6.08 -15.80
C PHE A 105 -3.31 -7.44 -15.22
N THR A 106 -2.70 -7.48 -14.04
CA THR A 106 -2.56 -8.69 -13.24
C THR A 106 -3.93 -9.31 -12.97
N ASP A 107 -3.97 -10.65 -12.88
CA ASP A 107 -5.23 -11.40 -12.94
C ASP A 107 -6.20 -11.10 -11.80
N LYS A 108 -5.67 -10.81 -10.61
CA LYS A 108 -6.45 -10.49 -9.42
C LYS A 108 -6.59 -9.00 -9.25
N LEU A 109 -7.83 -8.53 -9.23
CA LEU A 109 -8.14 -7.14 -8.92
C LEU A 109 -8.02 -6.89 -7.42
N ILE A 110 -7.12 -5.99 -7.03
CA ILE A 110 -6.99 -5.51 -5.66
C ILE A 110 -7.92 -4.32 -5.44
N HIS A 111 -8.72 -4.38 -4.39
CA HIS A 111 -9.63 -3.31 -3.98
C HIS A 111 -9.69 -3.18 -2.44
N SER A 112 -10.36 -2.17 -1.94
CA SER A 112 -10.34 -1.82 -0.50
C SER A 112 -10.85 -2.92 0.45
N PHE A 113 -11.58 -3.92 -0.06
CA PHE A 113 -12.20 -4.97 0.78
C PHE A 113 -11.61 -6.37 0.56
N ASN A 114 -10.57 -6.53 -0.30
CA ASN A 114 -9.87 -7.80 -0.46
C ASN A 114 -8.38 -7.73 -0.10
N LYS A 115 -7.96 -6.67 0.58
CA LYS A 115 -6.61 -6.58 1.10
C LYS A 115 -6.45 -7.51 2.30
N ASN A 116 -5.82 -8.66 2.09
CA ASN A 116 -5.52 -9.63 3.13
C ASN A 116 -4.28 -10.44 2.79
N GLU A 117 -3.72 -11.19 3.75
CA GLU A 117 -2.48 -11.95 3.62
C GLU A 117 -2.51 -13.00 2.50
N HIS A 118 -3.68 -13.53 2.12
CA HIS A 118 -3.78 -14.51 1.03
C HIS A 118 -3.20 -14.00 -0.30
N GLU A 119 -3.10 -12.68 -0.46
CA GLU A 119 -2.52 -12.05 -1.65
C GLU A 119 -0.99 -12.23 -1.78
N ILE A 120 -0.32 -12.61 -0.70
CA ILE A 120 1.14 -12.74 -0.65
C ILE A 120 1.63 -14.17 -0.39
N HIS A 121 0.74 -15.14 -0.13
CA HIS A 121 1.09 -16.51 0.24
C HIS A 121 2.09 -17.17 -0.71
N ASP A 122 1.95 -16.93 -2.01
CA ASP A 122 2.79 -17.54 -3.04
C ASP A 122 4.04 -16.70 -3.37
N THR A 123 4.37 -15.73 -2.52
CA THR A 123 5.52 -14.84 -2.72
C THR A 123 6.69 -15.20 -1.82
N SER A 124 7.92 -14.90 -2.26
CA SER A 124 9.11 -15.03 -1.41
C SER A 124 9.06 -14.10 -0.19
N TYR A 125 8.34 -12.99 -0.29
CA TYR A 125 8.10 -12.06 0.81
C TYR A 125 7.35 -12.72 1.97
N TYR A 126 6.37 -13.59 1.70
CA TYR A 126 5.62 -14.30 2.72
C TYR A 126 6.51 -15.07 3.68
N GLN A 127 7.55 -15.72 3.15
CA GLN A 127 8.51 -16.45 3.96
C GLN A 127 9.26 -15.53 4.96
N SER A 128 9.49 -14.27 4.59
CA SER A 128 10.18 -13.30 5.44
C SER A 128 9.36 -12.85 6.66
N ILE A 129 8.02 -12.99 6.59
CA ILE A 129 7.09 -12.54 7.65
C ILE A 129 6.53 -13.68 8.51
N LEU A 130 6.64 -14.95 8.10
CA LEU A 130 6.05 -16.11 8.79
C LEU A 130 6.36 -16.19 10.28
N ASN A 131 7.56 -15.81 10.67
CA ASN A 131 8.04 -15.86 12.05
C ASN A 131 7.96 -14.50 12.77
N ARG A 132 7.24 -13.52 12.19
CA ARG A 132 7.11 -12.18 12.77
C ARG A 132 5.70 -11.99 13.34
N PRO A 133 5.54 -12.18 14.67
CA PRO A 133 4.21 -12.20 15.28
C PRO A 133 3.65 -10.81 15.57
N ASN A 134 4.44 -9.75 15.40
CA ASN A 134 4.05 -8.38 15.72
C ASN A 134 3.98 -7.53 14.45
N VAL A 135 2.91 -6.75 14.32
CA VAL A 135 2.65 -5.92 13.13
C VAL A 135 2.33 -4.50 13.53
N ILE A 136 2.93 -3.54 12.83
CA ILE A 136 2.46 -2.16 12.79
C ILE A 136 1.71 -1.98 11.47
N LEU A 137 0.42 -1.68 11.55
CA LEU A 137 -0.44 -1.42 10.41
C LEU A 137 -0.70 0.09 10.32
N LEU A 138 -0.45 0.67 9.15
CA LEU A 138 -0.78 2.07 8.85
C LEU A 138 -1.78 2.10 7.70
N GLY A 139 -2.89 2.83 7.85
CA GLY A 139 -3.92 2.93 6.83
C GLY A 139 -4.72 4.22 6.93
N ASP A 140 -5.36 4.61 5.82
CA ASP A 140 -6.24 5.78 5.77
C ASP A 140 -7.71 5.40 5.46
N SER A 141 -7.98 4.10 5.38
CA SER A 141 -9.30 3.53 5.15
C SER A 141 -9.65 2.50 6.23
N LEU A 142 -10.93 2.43 6.58
CA LEU A 142 -11.44 1.41 7.52
C LEU A 142 -11.21 -0.03 7.01
N GLY A 143 -11.12 -0.20 5.69
CA GLY A 143 -10.83 -1.50 5.07
C GLY A 143 -9.37 -1.94 5.23
N ASP A 144 -8.45 -1.04 5.57
CA ASP A 144 -7.02 -1.36 5.66
C ASP A 144 -6.70 -2.27 6.85
N VAL A 145 -7.54 -2.28 7.90
CA VAL A 145 -7.38 -3.23 9.01
C VAL A 145 -7.49 -4.69 8.56
N GLY A 146 -8.11 -4.95 7.41
CA GLY A 146 -8.16 -6.27 6.79
C GLY A 146 -6.81 -6.80 6.31
N MET A 147 -5.78 -5.94 6.15
CA MET A 147 -4.46 -6.34 5.66
C MET A 147 -3.77 -7.38 6.56
N ILE A 148 -4.10 -7.42 7.85
CA ILE A 148 -3.59 -8.42 8.81
C ILE A 148 -4.45 -9.69 8.88
N GLY A 149 -5.57 -9.71 8.14
CA GLY A 149 -6.47 -10.87 8.10
C GLY A 149 -5.79 -12.06 7.45
N GLY A 150 -5.78 -13.20 8.13
CA GLY A 150 -5.15 -14.43 7.66
C GLY A 150 -3.73 -14.67 8.17
N MET A 151 -3.09 -13.70 8.83
CA MET A 151 -1.76 -13.88 9.41
C MET A 151 -1.78 -14.97 10.49
N GLN A 152 -1.03 -16.05 10.20
CA GLN A 152 -0.77 -17.10 11.17
C GLN A 152 0.22 -16.58 12.21
N ASN A 153 0.06 -16.96 13.46
CA ASN A 153 0.98 -16.57 14.55
C ASN A 153 0.97 -15.09 14.97
N LEU A 154 0.01 -14.29 14.54
CA LEU A 154 -0.14 -12.90 14.96
C LEU A 154 -0.36 -12.81 16.47
N LYS A 155 0.52 -12.11 17.20
CA LYS A 155 0.42 -11.90 18.65
C LYS A 155 0.00 -10.47 19.00
N GLN A 156 0.63 -9.49 18.36
CA GLN A 156 0.35 -8.08 18.63
C GLN A 156 0.23 -7.30 17.34
N THR A 157 -0.70 -6.36 17.32
CA THR A 157 -0.89 -5.42 16.22
C THR A 157 -1.08 -4.03 16.80
N LEU A 158 -0.32 -3.08 16.26
CA LEU A 158 -0.56 -1.66 16.48
C LEU A 158 -1.15 -1.07 15.20
N LYS A 159 -2.39 -0.61 15.26
CA LYS A 159 -3.13 -0.05 14.13
C LYS A 159 -3.13 1.48 14.21
N ILE A 160 -2.51 2.14 13.24
CA ILE A 160 -2.42 3.60 13.14
C ILE A 160 -3.27 4.06 11.95
N GLY A 161 -4.34 4.79 12.22
CA GLY A 161 -5.26 5.30 11.21
C GLY A 161 -4.96 6.76 10.88
N TYR A 162 -4.87 7.09 9.58
CA TYR A 162 -4.78 8.45 9.08
C TYR A 162 -6.15 8.95 8.63
N LEU A 163 -6.76 9.84 9.42
CA LEU A 163 -8.03 10.48 9.09
C LEU A 163 -7.78 11.83 8.41
N ASN A 164 -7.61 11.81 7.09
CA ASN A 164 -7.19 12.96 6.26
C ASN A 164 -8.15 14.15 6.27
N ARG A 165 -9.43 13.92 6.58
CA ARG A 165 -10.45 14.95 6.77
C ARG A 165 -11.31 14.57 7.96
N SER A 166 -10.97 15.10 9.12
CA SER A 166 -11.65 14.77 10.36
C SER A 166 -13.04 15.45 10.42
N THR A 167 -13.99 14.68 10.90
CA THR A 167 -15.29 15.14 11.38
C THR A 167 -15.61 14.36 12.65
N PRO A 168 -16.40 14.88 13.59
CA PRO A 168 -16.71 14.16 14.85
C PRO A 168 -17.18 12.72 14.61
N THR A 169 -18.11 12.51 13.69
CA THR A 169 -18.67 11.19 13.35
C THR A 169 -17.61 10.26 12.77
N LYS A 170 -16.75 10.76 11.88
CA LYS A 170 -15.68 9.93 11.31
C LYS A 170 -14.61 9.60 12.34
N LEU A 171 -14.27 10.56 13.21
CA LEU A 171 -13.28 10.35 14.26
C LEU A 171 -13.73 9.25 15.22
N GLU A 172 -14.98 9.26 15.67
CA GLU A 172 -15.53 8.21 16.51
C GLU A 172 -15.43 6.82 15.86
N VAL A 173 -15.77 6.71 14.57
CA VAL A 173 -15.66 5.45 13.83
C VAL A 173 -14.21 4.98 13.74
N TYR A 174 -13.24 5.87 13.49
CA TYR A 174 -11.83 5.51 13.42
C TYR A 174 -11.27 5.10 14.78
N GLN A 175 -11.65 5.79 15.86
CA GLN A 175 -11.23 5.46 17.23
C GLN A 175 -11.71 4.09 17.70
N ASN A 176 -12.81 3.58 17.16
CA ASN A 176 -13.30 2.23 17.45
C ASN A 176 -12.52 1.12 16.73
N ILE A 177 -11.68 1.47 15.74
CA ILE A 177 -11.03 0.51 14.83
C ILE A 177 -9.50 0.58 14.94
N PHE A 178 -8.95 1.79 15.05
CA PHE A 178 -7.51 2.03 15.14
C PHE A 178 -7.10 2.34 16.58
N ASP A 179 -5.92 1.88 16.96
CA ASP A 179 -5.37 2.13 18.30
C ASP A 179 -4.86 3.58 18.43
N ILE A 180 -4.39 4.16 17.32
CA ILE A 180 -3.99 5.57 17.21
C ILE A 180 -4.66 6.17 15.98
N VAL A 181 -5.27 7.35 16.12
CA VAL A 181 -5.84 8.10 14.99
C VAL A 181 -5.10 9.42 14.82
N ILE A 182 -4.48 9.60 13.65
CA ILE A 182 -3.78 10.83 13.26
C ILE A 182 -4.68 11.60 12.31
N CYS A 183 -5.01 12.85 12.67
CA CYS A 183 -5.99 13.65 11.95
C CYS A 183 -5.35 14.68 11.01
N ASP A 184 -6.13 15.09 9.99
CA ASP A 184 -5.92 16.29 9.18
C ASP A 184 -4.57 16.34 8.43
N ASP A 185 -4.29 15.27 7.66
CA ASP A 185 -3.13 15.16 6.77
C ASP A 185 -1.77 15.36 7.46
N SER A 186 -1.65 14.86 8.65
CA SER A 186 -0.47 15.01 9.49
C SER A 186 0.76 14.26 8.99
N THR A 187 1.89 14.46 9.67
CA THR A 187 3.21 13.88 9.37
C THR A 187 3.35 12.43 9.84
N PHE A 188 4.50 11.83 9.58
CA PHE A 188 4.91 10.52 10.11
C PHE A 188 5.69 10.65 11.45
N ASP A 189 5.52 11.76 12.17
CA ASP A 189 6.23 11.98 13.43
C ASP A 189 5.88 10.91 14.49
N ILE A 190 4.60 10.55 14.62
CA ILE A 190 4.15 9.50 15.56
C ILE A 190 4.69 8.12 15.16
N PRO A 191 4.53 7.62 13.90
CA PRO A 191 5.16 6.37 13.49
C PRO A 191 6.67 6.33 13.69
N ASN A 192 7.39 7.42 13.37
CA ASN A 192 8.83 7.51 13.58
C ASN A 192 9.22 7.49 15.05
N PHE A 193 8.45 8.13 15.93
CA PHE A 193 8.66 8.06 17.38
C PHE A 193 8.49 6.64 17.90
N ILE A 194 7.43 5.95 17.49
CA ILE A 194 7.17 4.55 17.87
C ILE A 194 8.31 3.64 17.38
N LEU A 195 8.73 3.80 16.13
CA LEU A 195 9.81 2.98 15.55
C LEU A 195 11.13 3.12 16.32
N LYS A 196 11.40 4.29 16.88
CA LYS A 196 12.62 4.52 17.70
C LYS A 196 12.50 3.94 19.10
N ALA A 197 11.29 3.64 19.57
CA ALA A 197 11.03 3.16 20.93
C ALA A 197 11.00 1.62 21.01
N ILE A 198 11.01 0.93 19.89
CA ILE A 198 10.98 -0.54 19.78
C ILE A 198 12.26 -1.08 19.15
#